data_aa1c7b24917e3e39a4c59501b47e6116
#
_entry.id   aa1c7b24917e3e39a4c59501b47e6116
#
_cell.length_a   1.000
_cell.length_b   1.000
_cell.length_c   1.000
_cell.angle_alpha   90.00
_cell.angle_beta   90.00
_cell.angle_gamma   90.00
#
_symmetry.space_group_name_H-M   'P 1'
#
loop_
_entity.id
_entity.type
_entity.pdbx_description
1 polymer ?
#
loop_
_entity_poly.entity_id
_entity_poly.type
_entity_poly.pdbx_seq_one_letter_code
_entity_poly.pdbx_strand_id
1 'polypeptide(L)'
;SAASDVYKRQIVDNKIPYIKEAVGQIADEVVYLPGAAFTPRDVKDADALIIRTRTCCNRELLEGSSVKFIATATIGFDHIDVDYCREAGIAWSNCPGCNAGGVEQYVHAALLLLKRLRGMKPEDTCMGIVGVGHVGSRIRRMAEALGMNVLLNDPPREDNGEQGFTDLQTLMPVSYTHLTL
;
A
#
# COMPACT_ATOMS: atom_id res chain seq x y z
N SER A 1 17.87 -12.85 -23.67
CA SER A 1 16.98 -13.00 -22.53
C SER A 1 15.74 -12.17 -22.78
N ALA A 2 14.57 -12.78 -22.91
CA ALA A 2 13.32 -12.17 -23.35
C ALA A 2 12.71 -11.15 -22.37
N ALA A 3 13.28 -10.94 -21.21
CA ALA A 3 12.76 -9.99 -20.20
C ALA A 3 13.32 -8.55 -20.37
N SER A 4 14.44 -8.37 -21.07
CA SER A 4 15.06 -7.05 -21.23
C SER A 4 14.51 -6.20 -22.36
N ASP A 5 13.72 -6.79 -23.26
CA ASP A 5 13.19 -6.09 -24.44
C ASP A 5 11.77 -5.52 -24.25
N VAL A 6 11.14 -5.75 -23.10
CA VAL A 6 9.70 -5.53 -22.93
C VAL A 6 9.35 -4.12 -22.44
N TYR A 7 10.24 -3.40 -21.76
CA TYR A 7 9.91 -2.10 -21.16
C TYR A 7 10.95 -1.04 -21.47
N LYS A 8 11.18 -0.78 -22.77
CA LYS A 8 12.22 0.15 -23.22
C LYS A 8 11.90 1.59 -22.85
N ARG A 9 10.63 2.01 -23.03
CA ARG A 9 10.17 3.37 -22.73
C ARG A 9 9.19 3.39 -21.56
N GLN A 10 9.53 4.12 -20.52
CA GLN A 10 8.71 4.24 -19.32
C GLN A 10 8.30 5.69 -19.05
N ILE A 11 7.04 5.90 -18.67
CA ILE A 11 6.55 7.17 -18.15
C ILE A 11 6.37 7.05 -16.64
N VAL A 12 6.99 7.94 -15.90
CA VAL A 12 7.15 7.83 -14.44
C VAL A 12 6.65 9.10 -13.74
N ASP A 13 5.84 8.93 -12.71
CA ASP A 13 5.47 10.05 -11.82
C ASP A 13 6.73 10.56 -11.08
N ASN A 14 7.07 11.82 -11.35
CA ASN A 14 8.26 12.48 -10.82
C ASN A 14 8.23 12.74 -9.29
N LYS A 15 7.11 12.44 -8.62
CA LYS A 15 6.93 12.60 -7.17
C LYS A 15 7.14 11.30 -6.39
N ILE A 16 7.54 10.21 -7.05
CA ILE A 16 7.91 8.97 -6.36
C ILE A 16 9.34 9.13 -5.81
N PRO A 17 9.53 9.03 -4.49
CA PRO A 17 10.87 9.15 -3.90
C PRO A 17 11.83 8.08 -4.44
N TYR A 18 13.09 8.45 -4.66
CA TYR A 18 14.20 7.56 -5.09
C TYR A 18 13.98 6.81 -6.41
N ILE A 19 12.92 7.12 -7.16
CA ILE A 19 12.54 6.38 -8.37
C ILE A 19 13.59 6.50 -9.48
N LYS A 20 14.30 7.62 -9.57
CA LYS A 20 15.26 7.86 -10.63
C LYS A 20 16.42 6.87 -10.63
N GLU A 21 16.91 6.51 -9.45
CA GLU A 21 18.00 5.54 -9.30
C GLU A 21 17.56 4.13 -9.64
N ALA A 22 16.32 3.78 -9.28
CA ALA A 22 15.76 2.45 -9.52
C ALA A 22 15.41 2.21 -11.00
N VAL A 23 14.72 3.17 -11.63
CA VAL A 23 14.23 3.01 -13.01
C VAL A 23 15.36 3.10 -14.03
N GLY A 24 16.38 3.92 -13.77
CA GLY A 24 17.55 4.05 -14.65
C GLY A 24 18.34 2.74 -14.83
N GLN A 25 18.08 1.71 -14.02
CA GLN A 25 18.73 0.40 -14.14
C GLN A 25 17.94 -0.58 -15.02
N ILE A 26 16.67 -0.29 -15.32
CA ILE A 26 15.75 -1.23 -15.95
C ILE A 26 15.08 -0.71 -17.22
N ALA A 27 15.29 0.56 -17.58
CA ALA A 27 14.67 1.18 -18.75
C ALA A 27 15.70 1.91 -19.60
N ASP A 28 15.54 1.83 -20.91
CA ASP A 28 16.40 2.53 -21.88
C ASP A 28 16.04 4.00 -22.00
N GLU A 29 14.73 4.32 -21.93
CA GLU A 29 14.18 5.67 -22.00
C GLU A 29 13.19 5.89 -20.85
N VAL A 30 13.39 6.96 -20.07
CA VAL A 30 12.50 7.31 -18.96
C VAL A 30 12.06 8.76 -19.08
N VAL A 31 10.75 8.99 -19.15
CA VAL A 31 10.13 10.31 -19.14
C VAL A 31 9.49 10.55 -17.79
N TYR A 32 9.88 11.62 -17.11
CA TYR A 32 9.35 11.99 -15.79
C TYR A 32 8.33 13.11 -15.91
N LEU A 33 7.08 12.84 -15.52
CA LEU A 33 5.97 13.80 -15.54
C LEU A 33 5.30 13.89 -14.17
N PRO A 34 4.64 15.03 -13.85
CA PRO A 34 3.71 15.07 -12.72
C PRO A 34 2.54 14.10 -12.97
N GLY A 35 2.15 13.32 -11.96
CA GLY A 35 1.11 12.29 -12.13
C GLY A 35 -0.23 12.79 -12.69
N ALA A 36 -0.61 14.04 -12.40
CA ALA A 36 -1.84 14.65 -12.96
C ALA A 36 -1.67 15.17 -14.40
N ALA A 37 -0.47 15.12 -14.98
CA ALA A 37 -0.16 15.66 -16.30
C ALA A 37 -0.01 14.59 -17.39
N PHE A 38 -0.26 13.33 -17.07
CA PHE A 38 -0.22 12.25 -18.05
C PHE A 38 -1.36 12.42 -19.05
N THR A 39 -1.04 12.42 -20.33
CA THR A 39 -2.01 12.52 -21.43
C THR A 39 -1.93 11.30 -22.34
N PRO A 40 -2.98 11.00 -23.14
CA PRO A 40 -2.94 9.92 -24.13
C PRO A 40 -1.76 10.02 -25.12
N ARG A 41 -1.32 11.25 -25.40
CA ARG A 41 -0.16 11.49 -26.27
C ARG A 41 1.14 11.03 -25.63
N ASP A 42 1.30 11.28 -24.31
CA ASP A 42 2.52 10.92 -23.58
C ASP A 42 2.68 9.40 -23.47
N VAL A 43 1.57 8.69 -23.22
CA VAL A 43 1.57 7.24 -22.99
C VAL A 43 1.49 6.42 -24.29
N LYS A 44 1.26 7.05 -25.42
CA LYS A 44 1.00 6.36 -26.70
C LYS A 44 2.05 5.31 -27.03
N ASP A 45 3.31 5.66 -26.95
CA ASP A 45 4.45 4.83 -27.34
C ASP A 45 5.21 4.31 -26.09
N ALA A 46 4.61 4.37 -24.91
CA ALA A 46 5.19 3.85 -23.68
C ALA A 46 4.92 2.35 -23.54
N ASP A 47 5.91 1.61 -23.06
CA ASP A 47 5.76 0.19 -22.73
C ASP A 47 5.22 0.00 -21.31
N ALA A 48 5.62 0.89 -20.38
CA ALA A 48 5.17 0.81 -18.98
C ALA A 48 4.95 2.19 -18.35
N LEU A 49 4.04 2.23 -17.37
CA LEU A 49 3.75 3.39 -16.55
C LEU A 49 4.12 3.09 -15.09
N ILE A 50 4.81 4.03 -14.43
CA ILE A 50 5.05 3.98 -12.98
C ILE A 50 4.37 5.20 -12.36
N ILE A 51 3.31 4.97 -11.64
CA ILE A 51 2.34 5.99 -11.25
C ILE A 51 2.11 6.08 -9.74
N ARG A 52 1.32 7.06 -9.36
CA ARG A 52 0.69 7.23 -8.05
C ARG A 52 -0.79 7.57 -8.22
N THR A 53 -1.47 7.82 -7.12
CA THR A 53 -2.92 8.08 -7.04
C THR A 53 -3.45 9.23 -7.93
N ARG A 54 -2.59 10.11 -8.44
CA ARG A 54 -3.01 11.25 -9.26
C ARG A 54 -3.12 10.95 -10.76
N THR A 55 -2.69 9.78 -11.20
CA THR A 55 -2.81 9.33 -12.59
C THR A 55 -3.99 8.38 -12.69
N CYS A 56 -5.06 8.79 -13.36
CA CYS A 56 -6.20 7.90 -13.63
C CYS A 56 -5.88 7.05 -14.86
N CYS A 57 -5.55 5.78 -14.64
CA CYS A 57 -5.32 4.80 -15.71
C CYS A 57 -6.63 4.16 -16.12
N ASN A 58 -7.39 4.87 -16.94
CA ASN A 58 -8.67 4.47 -17.49
C ASN A 58 -8.58 4.31 -19.02
N ARG A 59 -9.67 3.90 -19.65
CA ARG A 59 -9.77 3.76 -21.11
C ARG A 59 -9.37 5.04 -21.84
N GLU A 60 -9.77 6.22 -21.35
CA GLU A 60 -9.45 7.50 -21.98
C GLU A 60 -7.93 7.74 -22.09
N LEU A 61 -7.18 7.39 -21.05
CA LEU A 61 -5.72 7.53 -21.04
C LEU A 61 -5.03 6.45 -21.88
N LEU A 62 -5.52 5.21 -21.81
CA LEU A 62 -4.77 4.02 -22.25
C LEU A 62 -5.16 3.51 -23.62
N GLU A 63 -6.33 3.90 -24.16
CA GLU A 63 -6.80 3.39 -25.44
C GLU A 63 -5.87 3.78 -26.59
N GLY A 64 -5.48 2.79 -27.39
CA GLY A 64 -4.54 2.98 -28.51
C GLY A 64 -3.08 3.21 -28.08
N SER A 65 -2.74 3.04 -26.81
CA SER A 65 -1.35 3.07 -26.33
C SER A 65 -0.65 1.72 -26.51
N SER A 66 0.68 1.75 -26.42
CA SER A 66 1.52 0.54 -26.43
C SER A 66 1.77 -0.02 -25.02
N VAL A 67 1.11 0.53 -23.99
CA VAL A 67 1.33 0.18 -22.58
C VAL A 67 0.98 -1.28 -22.34
N LYS A 68 1.93 -2.01 -21.73
CA LYS A 68 1.80 -3.44 -21.37
C LYS A 68 1.77 -3.64 -19.87
N PHE A 69 2.31 -2.68 -19.10
CA PHE A 69 2.43 -2.79 -17.66
C PHE A 69 2.21 -1.46 -16.94
N ILE A 70 1.52 -1.51 -15.81
CA ILE A 70 1.31 -0.36 -14.92
C ILE A 70 1.75 -0.76 -13.50
N ALA A 71 2.72 -0.04 -12.94
CA ALA A 71 3.08 -0.15 -11.54
C ALA A 71 2.60 1.08 -10.78
N THR A 72 1.80 0.91 -9.73
CA THR A 72 1.49 2.02 -8.83
C THR A 72 2.30 1.93 -7.54
N ALA A 73 3.03 2.99 -7.21
CA ALA A 73 3.79 3.11 -5.97
C ALA A 73 2.88 3.44 -4.77
N THR A 74 1.68 2.85 -4.75
CA THR A 74 0.66 3.01 -3.71
C THR A 74 0.04 1.68 -3.35
N ILE A 75 -0.64 1.62 -2.20
CA ILE A 75 -1.36 0.43 -1.76
C ILE A 75 -2.70 0.33 -2.49
N GLY A 76 -3.49 1.42 -2.43
CA GLY A 76 -4.76 1.53 -3.16
C GLY A 76 -4.54 1.62 -4.66
N PHE A 77 -5.48 1.12 -5.43
CA PHE A 77 -5.45 1.07 -6.89
C PHE A 77 -6.75 1.56 -7.55
N ASP A 78 -7.59 2.30 -6.81
CA ASP A 78 -8.87 2.84 -7.31
C ASP A 78 -8.73 3.77 -8.53
N HIS A 79 -7.51 4.26 -8.78
CA HIS A 79 -7.14 5.07 -9.93
C HIS A 79 -6.76 4.24 -11.16
N ILE A 80 -6.78 2.90 -11.07
CA ILE A 80 -6.54 1.97 -12.18
C ILE A 80 -7.87 1.29 -12.54
N ASP A 81 -8.30 1.45 -13.78
CA ASP A 81 -9.43 0.70 -14.33
C ASP A 81 -9.00 -0.74 -14.63
N VAL A 82 -9.20 -1.59 -13.62
CA VAL A 82 -8.76 -3.00 -13.64
C VAL A 82 -9.46 -3.80 -14.73
N ASP A 83 -10.73 -3.48 -14.97
CA ASP A 83 -11.53 -4.19 -15.98
C ASP A 83 -11.04 -3.82 -17.37
N TYR A 84 -10.79 -2.54 -17.64
CA TYR A 84 -10.18 -2.13 -18.90
C TYR A 84 -8.77 -2.72 -19.08
N CYS A 85 -7.93 -2.72 -18.05
CA CYS A 85 -6.61 -3.35 -18.12
C CYS A 85 -6.69 -4.82 -18.50
N ARG A 86 -7.67 -5.54 -17.96
CA ARG A 86 -7.92 -6.96 -18.32
C ARG A 86 -8.35 -7.11 -19.77
N GLU A 87 -9.27 -6.27 -20.24
CA GLU A 87 -9.73 -6.27 -21.63
C GLU A 87 -8.58 -5.97 -22.62
N ALA A 88 -7.74 -5.00 -22.30
CA ALA A 88 -6.64 -4.54 -23.14
C ALA A 88 -5.36 -5.41 -23.01
N GLY A 89 -5.35 -6.41 -22.13
CA GLY A 89 -4.16 -7.23 -21.86
C GLY A 89 -3.03 -6.50 -21.15
N ILE A 90 -3.34 -5.42 -20.40
CA ILE A 90 -2.37 -4.64 -19.65
C ILE A 90 -2.23 -5.28 -18.25
N ALA A 91 -1.02 -5.73 -17.93
CA ALA A 91 -0.72 -6.19 -16.57
C ALA A 91 -0.55 -4.99 -15.62
N TRP A 92 -0.89 -5.15 -14.35
CA TRP A 92 -0.65 -4.11 -13.36
C TRP A 92 -0.24 -4.69 -12.01
N SER A 93 0.42 -3.85 -11.20
CA SER A 93 0.83 -4.20 -9.83
C SER A 93 0.75 -2.98 -8.93
N ASN A 94 0.38 -3.21 -7.69
CA ASN A 94 0.44 -2.22 -6.60
C ASN A 94 1.54 -2.60 -5.59
N CYS A 95 1.66 -1.82 -4.52
CA CYS A 95 2.72 -1.99 -3.51
C CYS A 95 2.12 -2.23 -2.12
N PRO A 96 1.45 -3.39 -1.87
CA PRO A 96 0.80 -3.65 -0.61
C PRO A 96 1.80 -3.69 0.55
N GLY A 97 1.48 -2.98 1.64
CA GLY A 97 2.31 -2.95 2.85
C GLY A 97 3.55 -2.05 2.77
N CYS A 98 3.80 -1.33 1.67
CA CYS A 98 5.00 -0.49 1.51
C CYS A 98 5.14 0.60 2.59
N ASN A 99 4.06 1.11 3.16
CA ASN A 99 4.05 2.10 4.22
C ASN A 99 3.85 1.51 5.63
N ALA A 100 3.72 0.19 5.76
CA ALA A 100 3.35 -0.45 7.03
C ALA A 100 4.36 -0.17 8.14
N GLY A 101 5.66 -0.08 7.82
CA GLY A 101 6.70 0.30 8.78
C GLY A 101 6.56 1.74 9.29
N GLY A 102 6.18 2.68 8.42
CA GLY A 102 5.93 4.07 8.84
C GLY A 102 4.74 4.20 9.79
N VAL A 103 3.66 3.45 9.53
CA VAL A 103 2.49 3.43 10.43
C VAL A 103 2.85 2.78 11.77
N GLU A 104 3.61 1.69 11.77
CA GLU A 104 4.13 1.06 12.98
C GLU A 104 4.92 2.05 13.84
N GLN A 105 5.86 2.79 13.24
CA GLN A 105 6.65 3.82 13.93
C GLN A 105 5.77 4.92 14.52
N TYR A 106 4.76 5.38 13.78
CA TYR A 106 3.83 6.40 14.26
C TYR A 106 3.06 5.92 15.49
N VAL A 107 2.48 4.72 15.44
CA VAL A 107 1.74 4.13 16.57
C VAL A 107 2.67 3.92 17.78
N HIS A 108 3.88 3.41 17.55
CA HIS A 108 4.87 3.22 18.61
C HIS A 108 5.21 4.56 19.29
N ALA A 109 5.46 5.61 18.51
CA ALA A 109 5.73 6.94 19.06
C ALA A 109 4.53 7.49 19.87
N ALA A 110 3.30 7.26 19.40
CA ALA A 110 2.09 7.66 20.12
C ALA A 110 1.96 6.92 21.48
N LEU A 111 2.22 5.61 21.50
CA LEU A 111 2.21 4.84 22.75
C LEU A 111 3.27 5.31 23.74
N LEU A 112 4.48 5.61 23.27
CA LEU A 112 5.54 6.18 24.12
C LEU A 112 5.16 7.55 24.69
N LEU A 113 4.47 8.39 23.91
CA LEU A 113 3.94 9.65 24.38
C LEU A 113 2.86 9.45 25.44
N LEU A 114 1.93 8.52 25.25
CA LEU A 114 0.90 8.18 26.25
C LEU A 114 1.55 7.67 27.55
N LYS A 115 2.54 6.79 27.43
CA LYS A 115 3.33 6.35 28.59
C LYS A 115 3.94 7.54 29.36
N ARG A 116 4.59 8.46 28.64
CA ARG A 116 5.26 9.63 29.23
C ARG A 116 4.28 10.66 29.80
N LEU A 117 3.23 11.01 29.06
CA LEU A 117 2.33 12.14 29.40
C LEU A 117 1.16 11.72 30.28
N ARG A 118 0.73 10.47 30.22
CA ARG A 118 -0.45 9.95 30.92
C ARG A 118 -0.13 8.85 31.93
N GLY A 119 1.14 8.45 32.05
CA GLY A 119 1.54 7.38 32.93
C GLY A 119 0.99 6.00 32.52
N MET A 120 0.62 5.84 31.23
CA MET A 120 0.14 4.56 30.71
C MET A 120 1.22 3.49 30.94
N LYS A 121 0.80 2.36 31.45
CA LYS A 121 1.65 1.18 31.61
C LYS A 121 1.24 0.15 30.56
N PRO A 122 2.11 -0.18 29.61
CA PRO A 122 1.78 -1.14 28.55
C PRO A 122 1.29 -2.48 29.10
N GLU A 123 1.95 -2.98 30.15
CA GLU A 123 1.63 -4.25 30.81
C GLU A 123 0.23 -4.31 31.44
N ASP A 124 -0.34 -3.14 31.79
CA ASP A 124 -1.68 -3.00 32.35
C ASP A 124 -2.72 -2.60 31.28
N THR A 125 -2.32 -2.57 30.00
CA THR A 125 -3.15 -2.02 28.92
C THR A 125 -3.52 -3.10 27.91
N CYS A 126 -4.78 -3.06 27.45
CA CYS A 126 -5.27 -3.90 26.35
C CYS A 126 -5.40 -3.05 25.07
N MET A 127 -4.89 -3.56 23.95
CA MET A 127 -5.02 -2.96 22.63
C MET A 127 -5.92 -3.82 21.74
N GLY A 128 -6.98 -3.22 21.19
CA GLY A 128 -7.77 -3.82 20.14
C GLY A 128 -7.24 -3.45 18.75
N ILE A 129 -7.06 -4.43 17.89
CA ILE A 129 -6.61 -4.26 16.50
C ILE A 129 -7.69 -4.82 15.57
N VAL A 130 -8.26 -3.96 14.74
CA VAL A 130 -9.23 -4.32 13.70
C VAL A 130 -8.53 -4.29 12.34
N GLY A 131 -8.46 -5.44 11.68
CA GLY A 131 -7.67 -5.66 10.48
C GLY A 131 -6.22 -6.09 10.79
N VAL A 132 -5.91 -7.38 10.57
CA VAL A 132 -4.61 -7.97 10.89
C VAL A 132 -3.80 -8.25 9.63
N GLY A 133 -3.86 -7.33 8.67
CA GLY A 133 -3.07 -7.32 7.44
C GLY A 133 -1.61 -6.89 7.66
N HIS A 134 -1.02 -6.25 6.65
CA HIS A 134 0.39 -5.81 6.69
C HIS A 134 0.71 -4.87 7.86
N VAL A 135 -0.19 -3.94 8.16
CA VAL A 135 -0.02 -2.98 9.26
C VAL A 135 -0.39 -3.61 10.59
N GLY A 136 -1.61 -4.16 10.71
CA GLY A 136 -2.09 -4.74 11.97
C GLY A 136 -1.20 -5.82 12.53
N SER A 137 -0.62 -6.68 11.69
CA SER A 137 0.35 -7.70 12.11
C SER A 137 1.65 -7.11 12.69
N ARG A 138 2.09 -5.95 12.19
CA ARG A 138 3.26 -5.24 12.73
C ARG A 138 2.94 -4.59 14.06
N ILE A 139 1.79 -3.91 14.14
CA ILE A 139 1.30 -3.28 15.37
C ILE A 139 1.11 -4.33 16.48
N ARG A 140 0.50 -5.48 16.13
CA ARG A 140 0.37 -6.61 17.06
C ARG A 140 1.72 -6.97 17.67
N ARG A 141 2.71 -7.31 16.85
CA ARG A 141 4.04 -7.72 17.33
C ARG A 141 4.70 -6.65 18.19
N MET A 142 4.58 -5.38 17.83
CA MET A 142 5.12 -4.25 18.58
C MET A 142 4.41 -4.11 19.94
N ALA A 143 3.09 -4.18 19.98
CA ALA A 143 2.30 -4.07 21.22
C ALA A 143 2.58 -5.24 22.19
N GLU A 144 2.62 -6.48 21.67
CA GLU A 144 3.01 -7.66 22.45
C GLU A 144 4.45 -7.54 23.01
N ALA A 145 5.39 -7.02 22.21
CA ALA A 145 6.76 -6.76 22.67
C ALA A 145 6.85 -5.67 23.75
N LEU A 146 5.90 -4.74 23.80
CA LEU A 146 5.78 -3.75 24.88
C LEU A 146 5.08 -4.32 26.13
N GLY A 147 4.63 -5.59 26.10
CA GLY A 147 3.94 -6.25 27.21
C GLY A 147 2.43 -6.00 27.24
N MET A 148 1.85 -5.41 26.21
CA MET A 148 0.40 -5.17 26.13
C MET A 148 -0.36 -6.47 25.90
N ASN A 149 -1.56 -6.57 26.45
CA ASN A 149 -2.54 -7.56 25.99
C ASN A 149 -3.15 -7.11 24.67
N VAL A 150 -3.24 -8.00 23.67
CA VAL A 150 -3.72 -7.65 22.33
C VAL A 150 -4.92 -8.51 21.96
N LEU A 151 -6.02 -7.86 21.58
CA LEU A 151 -7.20 -8.48 20.99
C LEU A 151 -7.25 -8.18 19.51
N LEU A 152 -7.55 -9.19 18.70
CA LEU A 152 -7.53 -9.10 17.25
C LEU A 152 -8.94 -9.33 16.69
N ASN A 153 -9.30 -8.54 15.68
CA ASN A 153 -10.52 -8.76 14.89
C ASN A 153 -10.18 -8.67 13.41
N ASP A 154 -10.44 -9.74 12.67
CA ASP A 154 -10.26 -9.80 11.22
C ASP A 154 -11.19 -10.87 10.64
N PRO A 155 -12.49 -10.56 10.42
CA PRO A 155 -13.47 -11.52 9.96
C PRO A 155 -13.06 -12.25 8.67
N PRO A 156 -12.51 -11.62 7.63
CA PRO A 156 -12.05 -12.33 6.44
C PRO A 156 -11.00 -13.41 6.71
N ARG A 157 -10.12 -13.22 7.69
CA ARG A 157 -9.12 -14.21 8.07
C ARG A 157 -9.73 -15.33 8.91
N GLU A 158 -10.65 -14.98 9.79
CA GLU A 158 -11.40 -15.93 10.61
C GLU A 158 -12.24 -16.86 9.71
N ASP A 159 -12.94 -16.31 8.70
CA ASP A 159 -13.71 -17.05 7.71
C ASP A 159 -12.84 -18.01 6.88
N ASN A 160 -11.57 -17.68 6.69
CA ASN A 160 -10.57 -18.55 6.07
C ASN A 160 -9.97 -19.61 7.02
N GLY A 161 -10.49 -19.73 8.25
CA GLY A 161 -10.13 -20.77 9.22
C GLY A 161 -8.94 -20.42 10.13
N GLU A 162 -8.45 -19.19 10.09
CA GLU A 162 -7.43 -18.73 11.05
C GLU A 162 -8.06 -18.50 12.43
N GLN A 163 -7.32 -18.78 13.49
CA GLN A 163 -7.79 -18.69 14.87
C GLN A 163 -7.15 -17.53 15.65
N GLY A 164 -7.72 -17.19 16.79
CA GLY A 164 -7.19 -16.17 17.71
C GLY A 164 -7.81 -14.80 17.48
N PHE A 165 -8.95 -14.74 16.80
CA PHE A 165 -9.74 -13.52 16.64
C PHE A 165 -10.83 -13.40 17.70
N THR A 166 -11.25 -12.17 17.94
CA THR A 166 -12.29 -11.78 18.88
C THR A 166 -13.32 -10.96 18.11
N ASP A 167 -14.60 -11.20 18.37
CA ASP A 167 -15.64 -10.39 17.76
C ASP A 167 -15.53 -8.90 18.15
N LEU A 168 -16.00 -8.03 17.29
CA LEU A 168 -15.85 -6.59 17.46
C LEU A 168 -16.59 -6.07 18.71
N GLN A 169 -17.73 -6.66 19.07
CA GLN A 169 -18.50 -6.23 20.24
C GLN A 169 -17.76 -6.52 21.54
N THR A 170 -17.06 -7.65 21.60
CA THR A 170 -16.21 -8.02 22.74
C THR A 170 -14.92 -7.20 22.77
N LEU A 171 -14.33 -6.91 21.62
CA LEU A 171 -13.07 -6.16 21.51
C LEU A 171 -13.22 -4.69 21.91
N MET A 172 -14.28 -4.01 21.45
CA MET A 172 -14.46 -2.57 21.65
C MET A 172 -14.52 -2.12 23.11
N PRO A 173 -15.30 -2.77 24.01
CA PRO A 173 -15.42 -2.30 25.41
C PRO A 173 -14.17 -2.49 26.26
N VAL A 174 -13.31 -3.48 25.93
CA VAL A 174 -12.16 -3.85 26.76
C VAL A 174 -10.85 -3.27 26.26
N SER A 175 -10.86 -2.68 25.04
CA SER A 175 -9.66 -2.06 24.48
C SER A 175 -9.52 -0.64 25.00
N TYR A 176 -8.37 -0.32 25.58
CA TYR A 176 -8.03 1.05 25.95
C TYR A 176 -7.72 1.92 24.72
N THR A 177 -7.09 1.30 23.73
CA THR A 177 -6.71 1.95 22.47
C THR A 177 -7.23 1.13 21.29
N HIS A 178 -7.98 1.78 20.38
CA HIS A 178 -8.50 1.15 19.17
C HIS A 178 -7.69 1.60 17.96
N LEU A 179 -7.36 0.64 17.11
CA LEU A 179 -6.71 0.88 15.84
C LEU A 179 -7.51 0.17 14.74
N THR A 180 -8.08 0.96 13.84
CA THR A 180 -8.75 0.48 12.63
C THR A 180 -7.85 0.78 11.44
N LEU A 181 -7.56 -0.21 10.62
CA LEU A 181 -6.59 -0.15 9.54
C LEU A 181 -7.20 -0.61 8.22
#